data_9a965e822f6746996b9213669d65ba6c
#
_entry.id   9a965e822f6746996b9213669d65ba6c
#
_cell.length_a   1.000
_cell.length_b   1.000
_cell.length_c   1.000
_cell.angle_alpha   90.00
_cell.angle_beta   90.00
_cell.angle_gamma   90.00
#
_symmetry.space_group_name_H-M   'P 1'
#
loop_
_entity.id
_entity.type
_entity.pdbx_description
1 polymer ?
#
loop_
_entity_poly.entity_id
_entity_poly.type
_entity_poly.pdbx_seq_one_letter_code
_entity_poly.pdbx_strand_id
1 'polypeptide(L)'
;RYGVNGPFKLVNEIVQVGFRLAQKLNHEKIYGIDEDVELSDELFEKIAPYIDMEKCFEKMGKLVEKADNIQDLYAIHNSEEYISVDNGMYIEMNKVNLGNYEGSQLVLQWYERNLKIFSNLQNICEKGDRVLVLIGSSHLKILKELVCASSEMEMVEI
;
A
#
# COMPACT_ATOMS: atom_id res chain seq x y z
N ARG A 1 1.16 -22.42 13.33
CA ARG A 1 2.60 -22.19 13.08
C ARG A 1 2.81 -22.16 11.58
N TYR A 2 3.18 -21.02 11.06
CA TYR A 2 3.36 -20.75 9.64
C TYR A 2 4.74 -21.28 9.24
N GLY A 3 4.80 -22.58 8.86
CA GLY A 3 6.04 -23.21 8.44
C GLY A 3 6.51 -22.64 7.10
N VAL A 4 7.71 -22.09 7.06
CA VAL A 4 8.38 -21.60 5.84
C VAL A 4 8.60 -22.73 4.81
N ASN A 5 8.35 -23.97 5.20
CA ASN A 5 8.41 -25.18 4.40
C ASN A 5 7.03 -25.82 4.13
N GLY A 6 5.95 -25.06 4.29
CA GLY A 6 4.59 -25.51 3.96
C GLY A 6 4.41 -25.73 2.45
N PRO A 7 3.27 -26.36 2.02
CA PRO A 7 3.00 -26.67 0.62
C PRO A 7 2.92 -25.43 -0.30
N PHE A 8 2.91 -24.21 0.28
CA PHE A 8 2.90 -22.97 -0.46
C PHE A 8 4.30 -22.34 -0.46
N LYS A 9 5.05 -22.56 -1.52
CA LYS A 9 6.25 -21.79 -1.85
C LYS A 9 5.85 -20.39 -2.35
N LEU A 10 5.08 -19.63 -1.55
CA LEU A 10 4.73 -18.26 -1.88
C LEU A 10 5.99 -17.40 -1.72
N VAL A 11 6.46 -16.87 -2.84
CA VAL A 11 7.59 -15.94 -2.90
C VAL A 11 7.01 -14.53 -2.91
N ASN A 12 6.55 -14.06 -1.75
CA ASN A 12 6.11 -12.69 -1.54
C ASN A 12 6.63 -12.16 -0.20
N GLU A 13 6.55 -10.86 -0.01
CA GLU A 13 7.06 -10.16 1.18
C GLU A 13 6.34 -10.59 2.46
N ILE A 14 5.05 -10.88 2.40
CA ILE A 14 4.28 -11.31 3.58
C ILE A 14 4.87 -12.60 4.15
N VAL A 15 5.17 -13.57 3.29
CA VAL A 15 5.75 -14.85 3.71
C VAL A 15 7.24 -14.72 4.00
N GLN A 16 8.00 -14.06 3.12
CA GLN A 16 9.46 -14.04 3.20
C GLN A 16 9.99 -13.05 4.25
N VAL A 17 9.26 -12.00 4.55
CA VAL A 17 9.62 -11.01 5.58
C VAL A 17 8.71 -11.17 6.80
N GLY A 18 7.40 -10.99 6.63
CA GLY A 18 6.44 -10.95 7.72
C GLY A 18 6.42 -12.23 8.56
N PHE A 19 6.19 -13.39 7.93
CA PHE A 19 6.10 -14.66 8.66
C PHE A 19 7.45 -15.09 9.26
N ARG A 20 8.56 -14.84 8.57
CA ARG A 20 9.89 -15.14 9.09
C ARG A 20 10.26 -14.25 10.28
N LEU A 21 9.92 -12.96 10.21
CA LEU A 21 10.15 -12.05 11.32
C LEU A 21 9.31 -12.44 12.53
N ALA A 22 8.02 -12.70 12.34
CA ALA A 22 7.14 -13.16 13.40
C ALA A 22 7.65 -14.46 14.06
N GLN A 23 8.11 -15.42 13.26
CA GLN A 23 8.73 -16.65 13.77
C GLN A 23 10.00 -16.36 14.57
N LYS A 24 10.88 -15.47 14.06
CA LYS A 24 12.13 -15.09 14.73
C LYS A 24 11.89 -14.38 16.07
N LEU A 25 10.84 -13.59 16.16
CA LEU A 25 10.43 -12.85 17.36
C LEU A 25 9.50 -13.66 18.27
N ASN A 26 9.16 -14.91 17.92
CA ASN A 26 8.22 -15.77 18.63
C ASN A 26 6.82 -15.16 18.78
N HIS A 27 6.37 -14.37 17.81
CA HIS A 27 5.02 -13.87 17.77
C HIS A 27 4.01 -15.01 17.58
N GLU A 28 2.94 -15.03 18.36
CA GLU A 28 1.90 -16.05 18.28
C GLU A 28 1.00 -15.87 17.05
N LYS A 29 0.85 -14.63 16.57
CA LYS A 29 -0.02 -14.27 15.44
C LYS A 29 0.52 -13.11 14.63
N ILE A 30 0.02 -13.01 13.42
CA ILE A 30 0.15 -11.88 12.49
C ILE A 30 -1.26 -11.37 12.24
N TYR A 31 -1.42 -10.06 12.15
CA TYR A 31 -2.71 -9.43 11.93
C TYR A 31 -2.89 -9.09 10.46
N GLY A 32 -4.02 -9.50 9.88
CA GLY A 32 -4.48 -8.99 8.60
C GLY A 32 -5.20 -7.66 8.84
N ILE A 33 -4.72 -6.61 8.20
CA ILE A 33 -5.30 -5.27 8.33
C ILE A 33 -5.99 -4.80 7.04
N ASP A 34 -5.72 -5.46 5.92
CA ASP A 34 -6.33 -5.10 4.65
C ASP A 34 -7.79 -5.53 4.59
N GLU A 35 -8.60 -4.69 3.97
CA GLU A 35 -10.03 -4.93 3.74
C GLU A 35 -10.32 -4.94 2.25
N ASP A 36 -11.10 -5.91 1.84
CA ASP A 36 -11.54 -5.99 0.45
C ASP A 36 -12.65 -4.94 0.23
N VAL A 37 -12.32 -3.89 -0.48
CA VAL A 37 -13.27 -2.92 -1.01
C VAL A 37 -13.34 -3.16 -2.50
N GLU A 38 -14.51 -3.48 -3.00
CA GLU A 38 -14.75 -3.70 -4.40
C GLU A 38 -14.53 -2.38 -5.16
N LEU A 39 -13.39 -2.28 -5.84
CA LEU A 39 -13.17 -1.21 -6.81
C LEU A 39 -14.04 -1.51 -8.04
N SER A 40 -14.85 -0.57 -8.42
CA SER A 40 -15.78 -0.76 -9.55
C SER A 40 -15.04 -0.90 -10.87
N ASP A 41 -15.02 -2.13 -11.40
CA ASP A 41 -14.49 -2.42 -12.74
C ASP A 41 -15.20 -1.59 -13.80
N GLU A 42 -16.51 -1.41 -13.67
CA GLU A 42 -17.32 -0.58 -14.57
C GLU A 42 -16.85 0.89 -14.60
N LEU A 43 -16.57 1.47 -13.42
CA LEU A 43 -16.02 2.82 -13.34
C LEU A 43 -14.63 2.88 -13.95
N PHE A 44 -13.79 1.89 -13.66
CA PHE A 44 -12.43 1.85 -14.19
C PHE A 44 -12.43 1.74 -15.72
N GLU A 45 -13.18 0.82 -16.30
CA GLU A 45 -13.33 0.67 -17.77
C GLU A 45 -13.83 1.96 -18.42
N LYS A 46 -14.76 2.65 -17.76
CA LYS A 46 -15.33 3.91 -18.26
C LYS A 46 -14.31 5.04 -18.30
N ILE A 47 -13.42 5.15 -17.32
CA ILE A 47 -12.43 6.24 -17.23
C ILE A 47 -11.10 5.91 -17.91
N ALA A 48 -10.74 4.62 -18.03
CA ALA A 48 -9.47 4.18 -18.58
C ALA A 48 -9.05 4.84 -19.91
N PRO A 49 -9.96 5.06 -20.89
CA PRO A 49 -9.60 5.73 -22.14
C PRO A 49 -9.12 7.18 -21.98
N TYR A 50 -9.34 7.79 -20.82
CA TYR A 50 -9.04 9.21 -20.55
C TYR A 50 -7.84 9.39 -19.63
N ILE A 51 -7.17 8.29 -19.24
CA ILE A 51 -6.05 8.29 -18.29
C ILE A 51 -4.79 7.82 -18.99
N ASP A 52 -3.71 8.61 -18.88
CA ASP A 52 -2.39 8.20 -19.34
C ASP A 52 -1.64 7.48 -18.18
N MET A 53 -1.98 6.21 -17.99
CA MET A 53 -1.33 5.36 -16.98
C MET A 53 0.09 4.95 -17.39
N GLU A 54 0.37 4.86 -18.71
CA GLU A 54 1.66 4.41 -19.21
C GLU A 54 2.78 5.31 -18.73
N LYS A 55 2.57 6.63 -18.75
CA LYS A 55 3.54 7.61 -18.27
C LYS A 55 3.88 7.46 -16.78
N CYS A 56 2.91 7.08 -15.94
CA CYS A 56 3.14 6.82 -14.52
C CYS A 56 3.94 5.53 -14.34
N PHE A 57 3.57 4.46 -15.02
CA PHE A 57 4.30 3.19 -14.98
C PHE A 57 5.73 3.31 -15.51
N GLU A 58 5.95 4.07 -16.57
CA GLU A 58 7.28 4.36 -17.10
C GLU A 58 8.18 5.07 -16.06
N LYS A 59 7.63 6.06 -15.36
CA LYS A 59 8.37 6.76 -14.30
C LYS A 59 8.72 5.84 -13.13
N MET A 60 7.75 5.05 -12.65
CA MET A 60 7.99 4.09 -11.57
C MET A 60 9.01 3.04 -12.00
N GLY A 61 8.91 2.51 -13.23
CA GLY A 61 9.89 1.58 -13.77
C GLY A 61 11.31 2.13 -13.76
N LYS A 62 11.51 3.36 -14.21
CA LYS A 62 12.83 4.04 -14.19
C LYS A 62 13.40 4.22 -12.78
N LEU A 63 12.55 4.36 -11.77
CA LEU A 63 13.01 4.41 -10.38
C LEU A 63 13.45 3.02 -9.91
N VAL A 64 12.65 2.00 -10.18
CA VAL A 64 12.93 0.61 -9.79
C VAL A 64 14.19 0.05 -10.49
N GLU A 65 14.46 0.44 -11.74
CA GLU A 65 15.67 0.07 -12.48
C GLU A 65 16.97 0.52 -11.81
N LYS A 66 16.91 1.46 -10.87
CA LYS A 66 18.08 1.92 -10.10
C LYS A 66 18.45 0.97 -8.96
N ALA A 67 17.64 -0.04 -8.66
CA ALA A 67 17.89 -0.98 -7.58
C ALA A 67 18.90 -2.05 -8.02
N ASP A 68 20.01 -2.18 -7.31
CA ASP A 68 21.01 -3.23 -7.53
C ASP A 68 20.68 -4.51 -6.75
N ASN A 69 19.86 -4.40 -5.72
CA ASN A 69 19.48 -5.49 -4.82
C ASN A 69 18.11 -5.26 -4.19
N ILE A 70 17.64 -6.23 -3.40
CA ILE A 70 16.33 -6.17 -2.77
C ILE A 70 16.21 -5.03 -1.72
N GLN A 71 17.29 -4.66 -1.06
CA GLN A 71 17.28 -3.57 -0.07
C GLN A 71 17.09 -2.22 -0.76
N ASP A 72 17.78 -1.99 -1.88
CA ASP A 72 17.60 -0.80 -2.70
C ASP A 72 16.17 -0.72 -3.25
N LEU A 73 15.62 -1.86 -3.67
CA LEU A 73 14.24 -1.94 -4.16
C LEU A 73 13.24 -1.49 -3.07
N TYR A 74 13.39 -1.98 -1.85
CA TYR A 74 12.54 -1.53 -0.73
C TYR A 74 12.76 -0.06 -0.39
N ALA A 75 14.00 0.42 -0.41
CA ALA A 75 14.30 1.83 -0.18
C ALA A 75 13.64 2.72 -1.24
N ILE A 76 13.69 2.33 -2.51
CA ILE A 76 13.02 3.04 -3.61
C ILE A 76 11.50 3.09 -3.38
N HIS A 77 10.85 1.95 -3.12
CA HIS A 77 9.40 1.90 -2.91
C HIS A 77 8.94 2.73 -1.70
N ASN A 78 9.79 2.92 -0.70
CA ASN A 78 9.51 3.76 0.46
C ASN A 78 9.95 5.22 0.30
N SER A 79 10.61 5.57 -0.81
CA SER A 79 11.04 6.94 -1.08
C SER A 79 9.86 7.87 -1.39
N GLU A 80 9.97 9.13 -0.98
CA GLU A 80 8.95 10.15 -1.29
C GLU A 80 8.80 10.36 -2.80
N GLU A 81 9.87 10.16 -3.59
CA GLU A 81 9.80 10.26 -5.05
C GLU A 81 8.90 9.17 -5.64
N TYR A 82 9.11 7.90 -5.25
CA TYR A 82 8.30 6.79 -5.73
C TYR A 82 6.84 6.92 -5.27
N ILE A 83 6.63 7.18 -3.98
CA ILE A 83 5.31 7.36 -3.37
C ILE A 83 4.53 8.48 -4.06
N SER A 84 5.19 9.59 -4.40
CA SER A 84 4.56 10.70 -5.10
C SER A 84 4.13 10.34 -6.52
N VAL A 85 4.96 9.59 -7.26
CA VAL A 85 4.62 9.13 -8.62
C VAL A 85 3.47 8.13 -8.59
N ASP A 86 3.51 7.16 -7.67
CA ASP A 86 2.47 6.16 -7.48
C ASP A 86 1.11 6.83 -7.12
N ASN A 87 1.11 7.71 -6.13
CA ASN A 87 -0.10 8.46 -5.77
C ASN A 87 -0.60 9.36 -6.90
N GLY A 88 0.29 9.84 -7.76
CA GLY A 88 -0.05 10.64 -8.93
C GLY A 88 -1.03 9.94 -9.88
N MET A 89 -1.03 8.60 -9.95
CA MET A 89 -2.00 7.84 -10.75
C MET A 89 -3.44 8.10 -10.30
N TYR A 90 -3.68 8.13 -9.01
CA TYR A 90 -5.02 8.39 -8.45
C TYR A 90 -5.46 9.84 -8.70
N ILE A 91 -4.51 10.78 -8.73
CA ILE A 91 -4.79 12.18 -9.08
C ILE A 91 -5.13 12.33 -10.57
N GLU A 92 -4.46 11.57 -11.45
CA GLU A 92 -4.83 11.52 -12.87
C GLU A 92 -6.22 10.91 -13.07
N MET A 93 -6.56 9.83 -12.36
CA MET A 93 -7.92 9.25 -12.36
C MET A 93 -8.96 10.28 -11.92
N ASN A 94 -8.68 11.02 -10.85
CA ASN A 94 -9.59 12.01 -10.27
C ASN A 94 -9.97 13.13 -11.25
N LYS A 95 -9.15 13.41 -12.27
CA LYS A 95 -9.44 14.44 -13.30
C LYS A 95 -10.61 14.07 -14.20
N VAL A 96 -10.94 12.79 -14.33
CA VAL A 96 -11.93 12.33 -15.29
C VAL A 96 -13.32 12.58 -14.75
N ASN A 97 -14.05 13.47 -15.45
CA ASN A 97 -15.44 13.78 -15.17
C ASN A 97 -16.23 13.72 -16.48
N LEU A 98 -17.01 12.67 -16.66
CA LEU A 98 -17.85 12.42 -17.82
C LEU A 98 -19.31 12.85 -17.60
N GLY A 99 -19.55 13.64 -16.54
CA GLY A 99 -20.85 14.17 -16.16
C GLY A 99 -21.29 13.79 -14.74
N ASN A 100 -20.57 12.86 -14.08
CA ASN A 100 -20.90 12.42 -12.71
C ASN A 100 -19.65 12.13 -11.85
N TYR A 101 -18.54 12.81 -12.11
CA TYR A 101 -17.29 12.67 -11.32
C TYR A 101 -16.77 11.24 -11.22
N GLU A 102 -16.82 10.46 -12.30
CA GLU A 102 -16.51 9.04 -12.33
C GLU A 102 -15.11 8.73 -11.77
N GLY A 103 -14.11 9.52 -12.16
CA GLY A 103 -12.76 9.38 -11.62
C GLY A 103 -12.69 9.61 -10.11
N SER A 104 -13.38 10.64 -9.61
CA SER A 104 -13.45 10.89 -8.16
C SER A 104 -14.18 9.77 -7.42
N GLN A 105 -15.21 9.17 -7.99
CA GLN A 105 -15.90 8.04 -7.38
C GLN A 105 -14.98 6.82 -7.23
N LEU A 106 -14.14 6.53 -8.22
CA LEU A 106 -13.17 5.44 -8.15
C LEU A 106 -12.09 5.72 -7.09
N VAL A 107 -11.57 6.95 -7.06
CA VAL A 107 -10.57 7.37 -6.06
C VAL A 107 -11.15 7.33 -4.65
N LEU A 108 -12.44 7.67 -4.49
CA LEU A 108 -13.13 7.58 -3.19
C LEU A 108 -13.16 6.14 -2.65
N GLN A 109 -13.42 5.14 -3.51
CA GLN A 109 -13.40 3.73 -3.11
C GLN A 109 -11.98 3.32 -2.65
N TRP A 110 -10.93 3.82 -3.31
CA TRP A 110 -9.55 3.61 -2.89
C TRP A 110 -9.25 4.24 -1.52
N TYR A 111 -9.72 5.45 -1.27
CA TYR A 111 -9.59 6.09 0.04
C TYR A 111 -10.37 5.35 1.12
N GLU A 112 -11.58 4.87 0.82
CA GLU A 112 -12.37 4.04 1.73
C GLU A 112 -11.59 2.81 2.19
N ARG A 113 -10.95 2.08 1.28
CA ARG A 113 -10.09 0.93 1.60
C ARG A 113 -8.97 1.33 2.55
N ASN A 114 -8.26 2.41 2.26
CA ASN A 114 -7.16 2.89 3.10
C ASN A 114 -7.62 3.34 4.49
N LEU A 115 -8.78 3.97 4.61
CA LEU A 115 -9.37 4.32 5.90
C LEU A 115 -9.73 3.08 6.73
N LYS A 116 -10.26 2.04 6.10
CA LYS A 116 -10.55 0.75 6.76
C LYS A 116 -9.27 0.08 7.24
N ILE A 117 -8.23 0.03 6.39
CA ILE A 117 -6.90 -0.47 6.76
C ILE A 117 -6.35 0.29 7.97
N PHE A 118 -6.42 1.61 7.96
CA PHE A 118 -5.96 2.44 9.07
C PHE A 118 -6.77 2.22 10.35
N SER A 119 -8.09 2.09 10.24
CA SER A 119 -8.95 1.75 11.38
C SER A 119 -8.59 0.39 11.98
N ASN A 120 -8.33 -0.62 11.14
CA ASN A 120 -7.87 -1.92 11.61
C ASN A 120 -6.52 -1.82 12.33
N LEU A 121 -5.59 -1.02 11.80
CA LEU A 121 -4.30 -0.75 12.44
C LEU A 121 -4.49 -0.11 13.81
N GLN A 122 -5.33 0.92 13.93
CA GLN A 122 -5.63 1.59 15.21
C GLN A 122 -6.21 0.63 16.25
N ASN A 123 -7.06 -0.31 15.83
CA ASN A 123 -7.72 -1.25 16.74
C ASN A 123 -6.81 -2.36 17.28
N ILE A 124 -5.67 -2.62 16.63
CA ILE A 124 -4.73 -3.67 17.05
C ILE A 124 -3.50 -3.13 17.78
N CYS A 125 -3.22 -1.83 17.69
CA CYS A 125 -2.05 -1.22 18.32
C CYS A 125 -2.34 -0.84 19.76
N GLU A 126 -1.37 -1.14 20.64
CA GLU A 126 -1.39 -0.71 22.03
C GLU A 126 -0.25 0.29 22.29
N LYS A 127 -0.38 1.07 23.35
CA LYS A 127 0.63 2.08 23.70
C LYS A 127 1.99 1.42 23.98
N GLY A 128 2.98 1.83 23.23
CA GLY A 128 4.36 1.34 23.33
C GLY A 128 4.71 0.23 22.34
N ASP A 129 3.76 -0.21 21.51
CA ASP A 129 4.02 -1.18 20.46
C ASP A 129 4.93 -0.59 19.38
N ARG A 130 5.76 -1.46 18.80
CA ARG A 130 6.50 -1.19 17.57
C ARG A 130 5.92 -2.11 16.49
N VAL A 131 5.23 -1.51 15.53
CA VAL A 131 4.47 -2.23 14.51
C VAL A 131 5.16 -2.13 13.17
N LEU A 132 5.40 -3.28 12.53
CA LEU A 132 5.81 -3.35 11.13
C LEU A 132 4.59 -3.60 10.27
N VAL A 133 4.29 -2.67 9.37
CA VAL A 133 3.24 -2.81 8.36
C VAL A 133 3.87 -3.23 7.03
N LEU A 134 3.46 -4.39 6.51
CA LEU A 134 3.82 -4.87 5.18
C LEU A 134 2.60 -4.77 4.28
N ILE A 135 2.66 -3.87 3.32
CA ILE A 135 1.53 -3.57 2.43
C ILE A 135 2.04 -3.11 1.07
N GLY A 136 1.20 -3.16 0.06
CA GLY A 136 1.54 -2.62 -1.27
C GLY A 136 1.88 -1.13 -1.23
N SER A 137 2.89 -0.72 -2.02
CA SER A 137 3.42 0.65 -2.01
C SER A 137 2.36 1.72 -2.28
N SER A 138 1.33 1.40 -3.06
CA SER A 138 0.25 2.33 -3.39
C SER A 138 -0.58 2.81 -2.19
N HIS A 139 -0.52 2.08 -1.07
CA HIS A 139 -1.15 2.49 0.19
C HIS A 139 -0.32 3.51 0.99
N LEU A 140 0.99 3.58 0.73
CA LEU A 140 1.94 4.29 1.61
C LEU A 140 1.62 5.77 1.77
N LYS A 141 1.24 6.47 0.69
CA LYS A 141 0.94 7.91 0.75
C LYS A 141 -0.17 8.20 1.76
N ILE A 142 -1.29 7.51 1.63
CA ILE A 142 -2.47 7.74 2.47
C ILE A 142 -2.20 7.28 3.90
N LEU A 143 -1.63 6.09 4.09
CA LEU A 143 -1.36 5.57 5.43
C LEU A 143 -0.35 6.41 6.20
N LYS A 144 0.73 6.90 5.55
CA LYS A 144 1.68 7.83 6.17
C LYS A 144 0.99 9.11 6.63
N GLU A 145 0.14 9.71 5.79
CA GLU A 145 -0.61 10.91 6.15
C GLU A 145 -1.55 10.67 7.35
N LEU A 146 -2.24 9.53 7.37
CA LEU A 146 -3.14 9.18 8.48
C LEU A 146 -2.37 8.94 9.79
N VAL A 147 -1.22 8.24 9.73
CA VAL A 147 -0.35 8.04 10.90
C VAL A 147 0.19 9.37 11.40
N CYS A 148 0.68 10.24 10.51
CA CYS A 148 1.20 11.56 10.89
C CYS A 148 0.13 12.48 11.49
N ALA A 149 -1.14 12.32 11.09
CA ALA A 149 -2.27 13.06 11.65
C ALA A 149 -2.80 12.46 12.97
N SER A 150 -2.44 11.22 13.29
CA SER A 150 -2.87 10.55 14.52
C SER A 150 -2.14 11.14 15.73
N SER A 151 -2.86 11.31 16.85
CA SER A 151 -2.27 11.66 18.15
C SER A 151 -1.71 10.44 18.91
N GLU A 152 -1.95 9.23 18.42
CA GLU A 152 -1.65 7.97 19.12
C GLU A 152 -0.52 7.18 18.46
N MET A 153 -0.13 7.56 17.25
CA MET A 153 0.87 6.86 16.44
C MET A 153 1.92 7.82 15.90
N GLU A 154 3.11 7.32 15.70
CA GLU A 154 4.19 8.04 15.03
C GLU A 154 4.91 7.14 14.04
N MET A 155 5.43 7.74 12.98
CA MET A 155 6.31 7.04 12.03
C MET A 155 7.69 6.89 12.66
N VAL A 156 8.25 5.68 12.58
CA VAL A 156 9.63 5.40 12.98
C VAL A 156 10.44 5.16 11.71
N GLU A 157 11.48 5.94 11.51
CA GLU A 157 12.45 5.71 10.43
C GLU A 157 13.27 4.43 10.73
N ILE A 158 13.52 3.64 9.68
CA ILE A 158 14.27 2.38 9.76
C ILE A 158 15.61 2.57 9.09
#